data_76d4d4303aee54a75126be8018456313
#
_entry.id   76d4d4303aee54a75126be8018456313
#
_cell.length_a   1.000
_cell.length_b   1.000
_cell.length_c   1.000
_cell.angle_alpha   90.00
_cell.angle_beta   90.00
_cell.angle_gamma   90.00
#
_symmetry.space_group_name_H-M   'P 1'
#
loop_
_entity.id
_entity.type
_entity.pdbx_description
1 polymer ?
#
loop_
_entity_poly.entity_id
_entity_poly.type
_entity_poly.pdbx_seq_one_letter_code
_entity_poly.pdbx_strand_id
1 'polypeptide(L)'
;DLNLFVPETQFKWTAGAALVKRFPLPKAERFSVWFCPECGTRMPHKVNGTENMLIPAGVLDADPGMRPTNSIFWKSKSPWYLSPQELPQFDGYK
;
A
#
# COMPACT_ATOMS: atom_id res chain seq x y z
N ASP A 1 -1.47 1.67 -6.66
CA ASP A 1 -1.62 1.10 -5.30
C ASP A 1 -2.60 1.91 -4.50
N LEU A 2 -3.38 1.24 -3.66
CA LEU A 2 -4.23 1.87 -2.67
C LEU A 2 -3.59 1.72 -1.30
N ASN A 3 -3.41 2.82 -0.61
CA ASN A 3 -2.80 2.83 0.71
C ASN A 3 -3.69 3.54 1.71
N LEU A 4 -3.77 2.97 2.90
CA LEU A 4 -4.50 3.52 4.03
C LEU A 4 -3.50 4.04 5.05
N PHE A 5 -3.77 5.22 5.61
CA PHE A 5 -2.96 5.78 6.68
C PHE A 5 -3.76 5.79 7.96
N VAL A 6 -3.18 5.26 9.03
CA VAL A 6 -3.78 5.27 10.36
C VAL A 6 -2.72 5.68 11.38
N PRO A 7 -3.12 6.30 12.52
CA PRO A 7 -2.16 6.53 13.60
C PRO A 7 -1.54 5.22 14.05
N GLU A 8 -0.25 5.22 14.35
CA GLU A 8 0.43 4.00 14.79
C GLU A 8 -0.17 3.41 16.07
N THR A 9 -0.80 4.25 16.89
CA THR A 9 -1.47 3.80 18.11
C THR A 9 -2.69 2.92 17.84
N GLN A 10 -3.23 2.98 16.63
CA GLN A 10 -4.37 2.17 16.20
C GLN A 10 -3.96 0.90 15.45
N PHE A 11 -2.67 0.69 15.30
CA PHE A 11 -2.14 -0.47 14.59
C PHE A 11 -1.43 -1.40 15.57
N LYS A 12 -1.65 -2.71 15.39
CA LYS A 12 -0.97 -3.73 16.19
C LYS A 12 -0.67 -4.95 15.32
N TRP A 13 0.57 -5.39 15.35
CA TRP A 13 0.94 -6.69 14.78
C TRP A 13 0.44 -7.80 15.72
N THR A 14 -0.32 -8.72 15.17
CA THR A 14 -0.77 -9.89 15.95
C THR A 14 0.22 -11.05 15.85
N ALA A 15 0.92 -11.14 14.71
CA ALA A 15 1.97 -12.15 14.50
C ALA A 15 2.80 -11.74 13.27
N GLY A 16 4.02 -12.26 13.16
CA GLY A 16 4.80 -12.21 11.95
C GLY A 16 5.54 -10.89 11.67
N ALA A 17 5.52 -9.94 12.58
CA ALA A 17 6.22 -8.67 12.38
C ALA A 17 7.70 -8.84 12.03
N ALA A 18 8.36 -9.80 12.65
CA ALA A 18 9.79 -10.08 12.44
C ALA A 18 10.08 -10.72 11.07
N LEU A 19 9.07 -11.20 10.37
CA LEU A 19 9.25 -11.83 9.05
C LEU A 19 9.26 -10.80 7.93
N VAL A 20 8.78 -9.58 8.17
CA VAL A 20 8.72 -8.53 7.15
C VAL A 20 10.13 -8.07 6.82
N LYS A 21 10.43 -8.03 5.53
CA LYS A 21 11.70 -7.54 5.01
C LYS A 21 11.56 -6.13 4.47
N ARG A 22 12.64 -5.38 4.58
CA ARG A 22 12.74 -4.01 4.09
C ARG A 22 13.82 -3.94 3.01
N PHE A 23 13.46 -3.32 1.88
CA PHE A 23 14.42 -2.97 0.83
C PHE A 23 14.44 -1.46 0.66
N PRO A 24 15.51 -0.77 1.10
CA PRO A 24 15.64 0.67 0.84
C PRO A 24 16.01 0.89 -0.61
N LEU A 25 15.31 1.81 -1.28
CA LEU A 25 15.59 2.10 -2.69
C LEU A 25 16.86 2.97 -2.76
N PRO A 26 17.93 2.50 -3.45
CA PRO A 26 19.23 3.20 -3.42
C PRO A 26 19.19 4.62 -3.95
N LYS A 27 18.27 4.92 -4.89
CA LYS A 27 18.16 6.24 -5.52
C LYS A 27 17.11 7.14 -4.89
N ALA A 28 16.43 6.69 -3.84
CA ALA A 28 15.39 7.46 -3.17
C ALA A 28 15.78 7.69 -1.73
N GLU A 29 15.79 8.95 -1.29
CA GLU A 29 16.23 9.32 0.05
C GLU A 29 15.34 8.76 1.15
N ARG A 30 14.04 8.57 0.87
CA ARG A 30 13.04 8.24 1.90
C ARG A 30 12.11 7.11 1.50
N PHE A 31 12.45 6.35 0.46
CA PHE A 31 11.58 5.29 -0.01
C PHE A 31 12.16 3.93 0.27
N SER A 32 11.40 3.11 0.96
CA SER A 32 11.70 1.70 1.19
C SER A 32 10.48 0.87 0.82
N VAL A 33 10.73 -0.37 0.47
CA VAL A 33 9.68 -1.35 0.23
C VAL A 33 9.69 -2.36 1.36
N TRP A 34 8.53 -2.59 1.96
CA TRP A 34 8.34 -3.55 3.03
C TRP A 34 7.48 -4.68 2.48
N PHE A 35 7.94 -5.91 2.59
CA PHE A 35 7.27 -7.04 1.94
C PHE A 35 7.46 -8.34 2.68
N CYS A 36 6.56 -9.29 2.39
CA CYS A 36 6.69 -10.67 2.87
C CYS A 36 7.67 -11.42 1.95
N PRO A 37 8.74 -12.01 2.51
CA PRO A 37 9.72 -12.71 1.69
C PRO A 37 9.22 -14.03 1.09
N GLU A 38 8.11 -14.56 1.59
CA GLU A 38 7.55 -15.80 1.07
C GLU A 38 6.61 -15.59 -0.10
N CYS A 39 5.78 -14.55 -0.08
CA CYS A 39 4.80 -14.31 -1.13
C CYS A 39 4.97 -12.97 -1.86
N GLY A 40 5.87 -12.12 -1.39
CA GLY A 40 6.15 -10.83 -2.02
C GLY A 40 5.12 -9.74 -1.75
N THR A 41 4.08 -10.02 -0.97
CA THR A 41 3.04 -9.03 -0.67
C THR A 41 3.61 -7.84 0.06
N ARG A 42 3.23 -6.63 -0.38
CA ARG A 42 3.56 -5.39 0.31
C ARG A 42 2.91 -5.36 1.67
N MET A 43 3.68 -5.00 2.69
CA MET A 43 3.24 -5.09 4.07
C MET A 43 3.13 -3.72 4.72
N PRO A 44 2.31 -3.59 5.79
CA PRO A 44 2.23 -2.35 6.54
C PRO A 44 3.58 -1.93 7.11
N HIS A 45 3.80 -0.61 7.17
CA HIS A 45 5.01 -0.06 7.75
C HIS A 45 4.78 1.35 8.29
N LYS A 46 5.62 1.75 9.22
CA LYS A 46 5.60 3.12 9.72
C LYS A 46 6.18 4.07 8.68
N VAL A 47 5.52 5.20 8.48
CA VAL A 47 6.01 6.24 7.58
C VAL A 47 7.06 7.08 8.32
N ASN A 48 8.28 7.14 7.75
CA ASN A 48 9.38 7.88 8.36
C ASN A 48 9.02 9.33 8.66
N GLY A 49 9.40 9.77 9.87
CA GLY A 49 9.17 11.15 10.31
C GLY A 49 7.73 11.44 10.70
N THR A 50 6.88 10.43 10.78
CA THR A 50 5.48 10.60 11.19
C THR A 50 5.11 9.57 12.25
N GLU A 51 3.93 9.72 12.83
CA GLU A 51 3.34 8.76 13.76
C GLU A 51 2.26 7.91 13.08
N ASN A 52 2.34 7.78 11.76
CA ASN A 52 1.36 7.06 10.97
C ASN A 52 1.93 5.75 10.44
N MET A 53 1.05 4.75 10.38
CA MET A 53 1.27 3.52 9.63
C MET A 53 0.65 3.63 8.26
N LEU A 54 1.38 3.18 7.24
CA LEU A 54 0.86 2.99 5.90
C LEU A 54 0.47 1.52 5.76
N ILE A 55 -0.78 1.29 5.38
CA ILE A 55 -1.31 -0.05 5.19
C ILE A 55 -1.73 -0.21 3.73
N PRO A 56 -1.06 -1.07 2.95
CA PRO A 56 -1.56 -1.39 1.62
C PRO A 56 -2.96 -1.99 1.72
N ALA A 57 -3.92 -1.43 1.00
CA ALA A 57 -5.32 -1.84 1.15
C ALA A 57 -5.56 -3.31 0.80
N GLY A 58 -4.73 -3.86 -0.08
CA GLY A 58 -4.85 -5.25 -0.50
C GLY A 58 -4.59 -6.29 0.59
N VAL A 59 -4.02 -5.90 1.73
CA VAL A 59 -3.80 -6.83 2.84
C VAL A 59 -4.96 -6.87 3.83
N LEU A 60 -5.99 -6.04 3.63
CA LEU A 60 -7.13 -6.01 4.53
C LEU A 60 -8.09 -7.16 4.23
N ASP A 61 -8.59 -7.80 5.28
CA ASP A 61 -9.55 -8.90 5.16
C ASP A 61 -10.99 -8.41 5.17
N ALA A 62 -11.22 -7.18 5.57
CA ALA A 62 -12.54 -6.58 5.67
C ALA A 62 -12.53 -5.14 5.18
N ASP A 63 -13.71 -4.62 4.87
CA ASP A 63 -13.87 -3.22 4.48
C ASP A 63 -13.47 -2.32 5.66
N PRO A 64 -12.51 -1.40 5.47
CA PRO A 64 -12.07 -0.52 6.55
C PRO A 64 -13.05 0.60 6.88
N GLY A 65 -14.17 0.73 6.14
CA GLY A 65 -15.11 1.83 6.31
C GLY A 65 -14.62 3.15 5.73
N MET A 66 -13.50 3.15 5.03
CA MET A 66 -12.92 4.32 4.39
C MET A 66 -12.90 4.14 2.89
N ARG A 67 -12.82 5.25 2.17
CA ARG A 67 -12.75 5.25 0.70
C ARG A 67 -11.59 6.13 0.24
N PRO A 68 -11.04 5.87 -0.96
CA PRO A 68 -9.98 6.72 -1.50
C PRO A 68 -10.42 8.17 -1.56
N THR A 69 -9.53 9.07 -1.16
CA THR A 69 -9.81 10.51 -1.13
C THR A 69 -9.02 11.29 -2.17
N ASN A 70 -7.88 10.76 -2.61
CA ASN A 70 -7.05 11.47 -3.59
C ASN A 70 -6.08 10.51 -4.28
N SER A 71 -5.53 10.98 -5.38
CA SER A 71 -4.43 10.31 -6.09
C SER A 71 -3.21 11.23 -6.04
N ILE A 72 -2.10 10.70 -5.57
CA ILE A 72 -0.86 11.47 -5.50
C ILE A 72 0.04 11.13 -6.70
N PHE A 73 1.00 12.00 -6.97
CA PHE A 73 1.92 11.86 -8.10
C PHE A 73 1.22 11.66 -9.44
N TRP A 74 0.04 12.25 -9.59
CA TRP A 74 -0.76 12.14 -10.81
C TRP A 74 -0.01 12.61 -12.04
N LYS A 75 0.81 13.63 -11.88
CA LYS A 75 1.65 14.16 -12.96
C LYS A 75 2.64 13.13 -13.50
N SER A 76 3.04 12.19 -12.66
CA SER A 76 4.02 11.14 -13.00
C SER A 76 3.36 9.85 -13.45
N LYS A 77 2.05 9.84 -13.68
CA LYS A 77 1.38 8.63 -14.14
C LYS A 77 1.90 8.21 -15.51
N SER A 78 1.88 6.90 -15.74
CA SER A 78 2.28 6.35 -17.04
C SER A 78 1.36 6.83 -18.15
N PRO A 79 1.88 7.10 -19.36
CA PRO A 79 1.05 7.55 -20.47
C PRO A 79 -0.05 6.57 -20.87
N TRP A 80 0.15 5.28 -20.57
CA TRP A 80 -0.79 4.21 -20.89
C TRP A 80 -1.79 3.94 -19.77
N TYR A 81 -1.74 4.70 -18.66
CA TYR A 81 -2.65 4.47 -17.54
C TYR A 81 -4.07 4.92 -17.91
N LEU A 82 -5.03 4.06 -17.64
CA LEU A 82 -6.46 4.35 -17.77
C LEU A 82 -7.15 4.14 -16.43
N SER A 83 -8.14 4.97 -16.12
CA SER A 83 -8.97 4.74 -14.95
C SER A 83 -9.77 3.46 -15.11
N PRO A 84 -9.99 2.68 -14.03
CA PRO A 84 -10.78 1.45 -14.12
C PRO A 84 -12.17 1.65 -14.73
N GLN A 85 -12.78 2.82 -14.54
CA GLN A 85 -14.09 3.14 -15.10
C GLN A 85 -14.09 3.24 -16.62
N GLU A 86 -12.94 3.47 -17.24
CA GLU A 86 -12.80 3.60 -18.69
C GLU A 86 -12.64 2.24 -19.37
N LEU A 87 -12.55 1.17 -18.60
CA LEU A 87 -12.31 -0.19 -19.11
C LEU A 87 -13.57 -1.04 -18.97
N PRO A 88 -13.79 -2.00 -19.90
CA PRO A 88 -14.84 -2.98 -19.71
C PRO A 88 -14.67 -3.73 -18.40
N GLN A 89 -15.77 -3.97 -17.71
CA GLN A 89 -15.76 -4.64 -16.41
C GLN A 89 -16.38 -6.03 -16.51
N PHE A 90 -15.70 -7.01 -15.95
CA PHE A 90 -16.13 -8.41 -15.94
C PHE A 90 -16.15 -8.91 -14.50
N ASP A 91 -17.09 -9.80 -14.20
CA ASP A 91 -17.19 -10.37 -12.85
C ASP A 91 -16.04 -11.34 -12.56
N GLY A 92 -15.47 -11.92 -13.59
CA GLY A 92 -14.31 -12.81 -13.49
C GLY A 92 -13.22 -12.33 -14.43
N TYR A 93 -12.50 -13.28 -15.02
CA TYR A 93 -11.44 -12.91 -15.95
C TYR A 93 -11.95 -12.27 -17.24
N LYS A 94 -13.09 -12.75 -17.73
CA LYS A 94 -13.67 -12.19 -18.94
C LYS A 94 -15.04 -12.79 -19.28
#